data_cfa2ca24ca1c861af2a7705c3442b3a4
#
_entry.id   cfa2ca24ca1c861af2a7705c3442b3a4
#
_cell.length_a   1.000
_cell.length_b   1.000
_cell.length_c   1.000
_cell.angle_alpha   90.00
_cell.angle_beta   90.00
_cell.angle_gamma   90.00
#
_symmetry.space_group_name_H-M   'P 1'
#
loop_
_entity.id
_entity.type
_entity.pdbx_description
1 polymer ?
#
loop_
_entity_poly.entity_id
_entity_poly.type
_entity_poly.pdbx_seq_one_letter_code
_entity_poly.pdbx_strand_id
1 'polypeptide(L)'
;MPGLLPDIDPDGLLEFSVVYTDRALNHMSKRFTGVMQDILGTLKEVYHAHTAVLVPGSGTFGMEAVARQFANKEKVLIVRNGWFSYRWTQIFDADKGLGGGSVVCKARQQGSGPQAPW
;
A
#
# COMPACT_ATOMS: atom_id res chain seq x y z
N MET A 1 -24.45 -15.41 -26.77
CA MET A 1 -23.49 -14.81 -25.85
C MET A 1 -22.78 -13.70 -26.59
N PRO A 2 -22.65 -12.50 -26.04
CA PRO A 2 -21.74 -11.54 -26.62
C PRO A 2 -20.35 -12.21 -26.67
N GLY A 3 -19.79 -12.32 -27.88
CA GLY A 3 -18.48 -12.94 -28.04
C GLY A 3 -17.43 -12.12 -27.34
N LEU A 4 -16.70 -12.73 -26.41
CA LEU A 4 -15.45 -12.16 -25.92
C LEU A 4 -14.52 -11.97 -27.11
N LEU A 5 -13.81 -10.84 -27.14
CA LEU A 5 -12.77 -10.64 -28.13
C LEU A 5 -11.73 -11.79 -27.97
N PRO A 6 -11.32 -12.42 -29.07
CA PRO A 6 -10.53 -13.68 -29.01
C PRO A 6 -9.20 -13.58 -28.29
N ASP A 7 -8.71 -12.35 -28.09
CA ASP A 7 -7.39 -12.09 -27.48
C ASP A 7 -7.47 -11.57 -26.03
N ILE A 8 -8.66 -11.50 -25.42
CA ILE A 8 -8.79 -10.92 -24.06
C ILE A 8 -8.28 -11.86 -23.00
N ASP A 9 -8.47 -13.15 -23.14
CA ASP A 9 -7.96 -14.14 -22.20
C ASP A 9 -7.61 -15.45 -22.93
N PRO A 10 -6.45 -15.50 -23.56
CA PRO A 10 -6.02 -16.67 -24.35
C PRO A 10 -5.88 -17.94 -23.52
N ASP A 11 -5.84 -17.82 -22.19
CA ASP A 11 -5.77 -18.97 -21.27
C ASP A 11 -7.13 -19.59 -20.96
N GLY A 12 -8.20 -19.06 -21.55
CA GLY A 12 -9.55 -19.64 -21.47
C GLY A 12 -10.34 -19.34 -20.20
N LEU A 13 -9.87 -18.41 -19.37
CA LEU A 13 -10.63 -17.88 -18.24
C LEU A 13 -11.68 -16.91 -18.78
N LEU A 14 -12.95 -17.08 -18.38
CA LEU A 14 -14.01 -16.19 -18.77
C LEU A 14 -13.88 -14.84 -18.04
N GLU A 15 -13.68 -13.78 -18.83
CA GLU A 15 -13.64 -12.41 -18.32
C GLU A 15 -15.07 -11.87 -18.20
N PHE A 16 -15.57 -11.75 -16.99
CA PHE A 16 -16.85 -11.11 -16.68
C PHE A 16 -16.62 -9.66 -16.25
N SER A 17 -16.09 -8.83 -17.14
CA SER A 17 -15.94 -7.42 -16.89
C SER A 17 -17.09 -6.64 -17.53
N VAL A 18 -17.57 -5.58 -16.85
CA VAL A 18 -18.49 -4.60 -17.44
C VAL A 18 -17.81 -3.79 -18.56
N VAL A 19 -16.49 -3.82 -18.62
CA VAL A 19 -15.68 -3.12 -19.62
C VAL A 19 -15.00 -4.16 -20.50
N TYR A 20 -15.67 -4.58 -21.54
CA TYR A 20 -15.15 -5.53 -22.54
C TYR A 20 -14.08 -4.86 -23.42
N THR A 21 -12.90 -4.67 -22.87
CA THR A 21 -11.75 -4.12 -23.57
C THR A 21 -10.56 -5.06 -23.44
N ASP A 22 -9.60 -4.93 -24.33
CA ASP A 22 -8.30 -5.61 -24.28
C ASP A 22 -7.46 -5.29 -23.04
N ARG A 23 -7.91 -4.30 -22.24
CA ARG A 23 -7.27 -3.88 -20.98
C ARG A 23 -7.87 -4.54 -19.75
N ALA A 24 -9.02 -5.19 -19.87
CA ALA A 24 -9.65 -5.91 -18.77
C ALA A 24 -9.04 -7.31 -18.67
N LEU A 25 -8.35 -7.59 -17.56
CA LEU A 25 -7.75 -8.88 -17.28
C LEU A 25 -8.38 -9.50 -16.04
N ASN A 26 -8.70 -10.79 -16.13
CA ASN A 26 -9.06 -11.56 -14.95
C ASN A 26 -7.85 -11.72 -14.03
N HIS A 27 -8.04 -11.47 -12.73
CA HIS A 27 -6.97 -11.57 -11.74
C HIS A 27 -6.36 -12.98 -11.61
N MET A 28 -7.07 -14.01 -12.11
CA MET A 28 -6.60 -15.40 -12.12
C MET A 28 -5.95 -15.79 -13.44
N SER A 29 -5.97 -14.92 -14.46
CA SER A 29 -5.35 -15.22 -15.75
C SER A 29 -3.83 -15.30 -15.65
N LYS A 30 -3.21 -16.12 -16.49
CA LYS A 30 -1.75 -16.20 -16.58
C LYS A 30 -1.13 -14.87 -16.99
N ARG A 31 -1.82 -14.12 -17.85
CA ARG A 31 -1.38 -12.79 -18.26
C ARG A 31 -1.34 -11.82 -17.09
N PHE A 32 -2.37 -11.79 -16.25
CA PHE A 32 -2.38 -10.97 -15.05
C PHE A 32 -1.30 -11.40 -14.06
N THR A 33 -1.12 -12.70 -13.88
CA THR A 33 -0.05 -13.25 -13.03
C THR A 33 1.32 -12.80 -13.52
N GLY A 34 1.57 -12.82 -14.84
CA GLY A 34 2.81 -12.32 -15.42
C GLY A 34 3.02 -10.82 -15.13
N VAL A 35 2.00 -10.00 -15.34
CA VAL A 35 2.06 -8.55 -15.01
C VAL A 35 2.41 -8.32 -13.53
N MET A 36 1.79 -9.07 -12.62
CA MET A 36 2.08 -8.96 -11.19
C MET A 36 3.52 -9.39 -10.84
N GLN A 37 4.00 -10.45 -11.46
CA GLN A 37 5.39 -10.91 -11.28
C GLN A 37 6.40 -9.87 -11.79
N ASP A 38 6.15 -9.25 -12.92
CA ASP A 38 7.00 -8.20 -13.49
C ASP A 38 7.05 -6.96 -12.58
N ILE A 39 5.88 -6.52 -12.07
CA ILE A 39 5.81 -5.40 -11.13
C ILE A 39 6.61 -5.71 -9.86
N LEU A 40 6.38 -6.87 -9.25
CA LEU A 40 7.09 -7.26 -8.02
C LEU A 40 8.59 -7.43 -8.25
N GLY A 41 8.98 -7.98 -9.39
CA GLY A 41 10.37 -8.11 -9.81
C GLY A 41 11.06 -6.76 -9.94
N THR A 42 10.43 -5.83 -10.67
CA THR A 42 10.93 -4.46 -10.84
C THR A 42 11.07 -3.72 -9.51
N LEU A 43 10.07 -3.81 -8.63
CA LEU A 43 10.13 -3.19 -7.31
C LEU A 43 11.27 -3.75 -6.46
N LYS A 44 11.48 -5.06 -6.48
CA LYS A 44 12.60 -5.69 -5.76
C LYS A 44 13.96 -5.22 -6.28
N GLU A 45 14.10 -5.10 -7.59
CA GLU A 45 15.33 -4.61 -8.20
C GLU A 45 15.61 -3.15 -7.86
N VAL A 46 14.63 -2.26 -8.08
CA VAL A 46 14.78 -0.81 -7.85
C VAL A 46 15.08 -0.48 -6.39
N TYR A 47 14.44 -1.17 -5.45
CA TYR A 47 14.61 -0.93 -4.02
C TYR A 47 15.62 -1.86 -3.35
N HIS A 48 16.29 -2.73 -4.09
CA HIS A 48 17.17 -3.79 -3.55
C HIS A 48 16.50 -4.58 -2.43
N ALA A 49 15.19 -4.82 -2.60
CA ALA A 49 14.35 -5.44 -1.59
C ALA A 49 14.35 -6.97 -1.72
N HIS A 50 14.39 -7.67 -0.60
CA HIS A 50 14.24 -9.12 -0.57
C HIS A 50 12.82 -9.54 -1.01
N THR A 51 11.82 -8.78 -0.58
CA THR A 51 10.41 -9.05 -0.88
C THR A 51 9.67 -7.74 -1.14
N ALA A 52 8.72 -7.77 -2.06
CA ALA A 52 7.76 -6.70 -2.31
C ALA A 52 6.33 -7.25 -2.16
N VAL A 53 5.45 -6.47 -1.58
CA VAL A 53 4.05 -6.83 -1.39
C VAL A 53 3.16 -5.70 -1.88
N LEU A 54 2.17 -6.01 -2.71
CA LEU A 54 1.16 -5.07 -3.14
C LEU A 54 -0.06 -5.19 -2.23
N VAL A 55 -0.39 -4.10 -1.55
CA VAL A 55 -1.56 -4.01 -0.66
C VAL A 55 -2.66 -3.26 -1.39
N PRO A 56 -3.77 -3.91 -1.74
CA PRO A 56 -4.91 -3.22 -2.34
C PRO A 56 -5.46 -2.14 -1.41
N GLY A 57 -5.60 -0.93 -1.91
CA GLY A 57 -6.13 0.20 -1.14
C GLY A 57 -5.25 1.44 -1.23
N SER A 58 -5.42 2.35 -0.27
CA SER A 58 -4.59 3.55 -0.17
C SER A 58 -3.29 3.28 0.60
N GLY A 59 -2.34 4.23 0.55
CA GLY A 59 -1.11 4.15 1.35
C GLY A 59 -1.37 3.99 2.86
N THR A 60 -2.53 4.41 3.35
CA THR A 60 -2.93 4.20 4.75
C THR A 60 -3.06 2.71 5.09
N PHE A 61 -3.59 1.88 4.18
CA PHE A 61 -3.64 0.44 4.39
C PHE A 61 -2.26 -0.19 4.45
N GLY A 62 -1.32 0.29 3.61
CA GLY A 62 0.07 -0.13 3.69
C GLY A 62 0.72 0.23 5.04
N MET A 63 0.48 1.45 5.53
CA MET A 63 0.96 1.88 6.84
C MET A 63 0.37 1.03 7.98
N GLU A 64 -0.93 0.75 7.94
CA GLU A 64 -1.59 -0.10 8.94
C GLU A 64 -1.08 -1.54 8.89
N ALA A 65 -0.86 -2.09 7.70
CA ALA A 65 -0.27 -3.43 7.55
C ALA A 65 1.12 -3.51 8.20
N VAL A 66 1.96 -2.50 8.00
CA VAL A 66 3.29 -2.41 8.63
C VAL A 66 3.15 -2.31 10.16
N ALA A 67 2.25 -1.45 10.66
CA ALA A 67 2.03 -1.31 12.10
C ALA A 67 1.62 -2.64 12.75
N ARG A 68 0.67 -3.34 12.15
CA ARG A 68 0.17 -4.63 12.67
C ARG A 68 1.22 -5.75 12.62
N GLN A 69 2.08 -5.73 11.61
CA GLN A 69 3.12 -6.77 11.47
C GLN A 69 4.32 -6.54 12.38
N PHE A 70 4.77 -5.29 12.52
CA PHE A 70 6.07 -5.01 13.11
C PHE A 70 6.02 -4.24 14.43
N ALA A 71 4.88 -3.63 14.77
CA ALA A 71 4.77 -2.81 15.96
C ALA A 71 3.85 -3.42 17.05
N ASN A 72 3.43 -4.66 16.89
CA ASN A 72 2.57 -5.34 17.85
C ASN A 72 3.32 -5.54 19.18
N LYS A 73 2.86 -4.85 20.24
CA LYS A 73 3.47 -4.82 21.58
C LYS A 73 4.88 -4.20 21.67
N GLU A 74 5.37 -3.64 20.57
CA GLU A 74 6.68 -3.00 20.52
C GLU A 74 6.59 -1.51 20.90
N LYS A 75 7.67 -0.97 21.45
CA LYS A 75 7.79 0.49 21.66
C LYS A 75 8.07 1.17 20.34
N VAL A 76 7.24 2.15 19.97
CA VAL A 76 7.32 2.84 18.69
C VAL A 76 7.70 4.28 18.87
N LEU A 77 8.70 4.74 18.12
CA LEU A 77 9.07 6.14 18.00
C LEU A 77 8.44 6.71 16.73
N ILE A 78 7.62 7.75 16.87
CA ILE A 78 6.99 8.46 15.75
C ILE A 78 7.60 9.85 15.63
N VAL A 79 8.33 10.09 14.55
CA VAL A 79 8.85 11.42 14.21
C VAL A 79 7.80 12.16 13.39
N ARG A 80 7.10 13.12 14.01
CA ARG A 80 6.01 13.89 13.39
C ARG A 80 6.53 15.17 12.77
N ASN A 81 6.75 15.10 11.44
CA ASN A 81 7.19 16.23 10.63
C ASN A 81 6.22 16.59 9.48
N GLY A 82 5.03 16.00 9.44
CA GLY A 82 4.04 16.25 8.40
C GLY A 82 2.76 15.44 8.59
N TRP A 83 1.83 15.56 7.65
CA TRP A 83 0.51 14.93 7.73
C TRP A 83 0.57 13.39 7.74
N PHE A 84 1.39 12.79 6.88
CA PHE A 84 1.50 11.33 6.85
C PHE A 84 2.20 10.76 8.09
N SER A 85 3.13 11.49 8.68
CA SER A 85 3.70 11.07 9.96
C SER A 85 2.71 11.21 11.13
N TYR A 86 1.75 12.14 11.05
CA TYR A 86 0.60 12.19 11.97
C TYR A 86 -0.31 10.97 11.82
N ARG A 87 -0.46 10.43 10.60
CA ARG A 87 -1.27 9.23 10.37
C ARG A 87 -0.78 8.02 11.18
N TRP A 88 0.51 7.88 11.38
CA TRP A 88 1.04 6.84 12.27
C TRP A 88 0.49 6.97 13.69
N THR A 89 0.44 8.19 14.24
CA THR A 89 -0.17 8.41 15.56
C THR A 89 -1.62 7.97 15.58
N GLN A 90 -2.40 8.29 14.54
CA GLN A 90 -3.80 7.89 14.46
C GLN A 90 -3.98 6.36 14.41
N ILE A 91 -3.12 5.65 13.69
CA ILE A 91 -3.14 4.19 13.62
C ILE A 91 -2.92 3.57 15.00
N PHE A 92 -1.91 4.05 15.73
CA PHE A 92 -1.60 3.53 17.07
C PHE A 92 -2.62 3.96 18.14
N ASP A 93 -3.23 5.13 18.01
CA ASP A 93 -4.27 5.59 18.93
C ASP A 93 -5.60 4.85 18.71
N ALA A 94 -5.89 4.46 17.46
CA ALA A 94 -7.11 3.73 17.12
C ALA A 94 -7.12 2.30 17.65
N ASP A 95 -5.97 1.65 17.70
CA ASP A 95 -5.83 0.30 18.24
C ASP A 95 -4.84 0.29 19.41
N LYS A 96 -5.39 0.37 20.62
CA LYS A 96 -4.60 0.37 21.87
C LYS A 96 -3.80 -0.94 22.10
N GLY A 97 -4.07 -1.99 21.35
CA GLY A 97 -3.30 -3.22 21.33
C GLY A 97 -2.07 -3.17 20.45
N LEU A 98 -2.03 -2.21 19.51
CA LEU A 98 -0.86 -1.94 18.70
C LEU A 98 0.11 -1.04 19.49
N GLY A 99 1.30 -1.53 19.64
CA GLY A 99 2.37 -0.80 20.33
C GLY A 99 2.34 -0.92 21.84
N GLY A 100 3.48 -1.22 22.42
CA GLY A 100 3.74 -1.21 23.88
C GLY A 100 3.93 0.21 24.44
N GLY A 101 3.43 1.21 23.73
CA GLY A 101 3.55 2.65 23.99
C GLY A 101 4.25 3.39 22.85
N SER A 102 3.65 4.47 22.38
CA SER A 102 4.25 5.32 21.34
C SER A 102 4.91 6.55 21.97
N VAL A 103 6.13 6.85 21.55
CA VAL A 103 6.82 8.10 21.85
C VAL A 103 6.72 8.99 20.62
N VAL A 104 6.15 10.19 20.77
CA VAL A 104 5.95 11.11 19.66
C VAL A 104 6.94 12.28 19.75
N CYS A 105 7.83 12.37 18.78
CA CYS A 105 8.69 13.52 18.57
C CYS A 105 8.06 14.47 17.54
N LYS A 106 7.62 15.63 17.98
CA LYS A 106 7.04 16.66 17.12
C LYS A 106 8.12 17.62 16.64
N ALA A 107 8.11 17.96 15.36
CA ALA A 107 8.91 19.05 14.82
C ALA A 107 8.54 20.34 15.54
N ARG A 108 9.55 21.14 15.90
CA ARG A 108 9.34 22.49 16.45
C ARG A 108 9.39 23.49 15.32
N GLN A 109 8.48 24.45 15.35
CA GLN A 109 8.51 25.58 14.43
C GLN A 109 9.77 26.43 14.72
N GLN A 110 10.63 26.63 13.72
CA GLN A 110 11.77 27.54 13.83
C GLN A 110 11.41 28.88 13.18
N GLY A 111 11.36 29.93 13.99
CA GLY A 111 11.27 31.29 13.51
C GLY A 111 9.91 31.76 12.98
N SER A 112 9.80 33.04 12.71
CA SER A 112 8.63 33.77 12.20
C SER A 112 8.51 33.69 10.66
N GLY A 113 8.69 32.53 10.06
CA GLY A 113 8.36 32.29 8.66
C GLY A 113 6.87 32.01 8.46
N PRO A 114 6.34 32.03 7.22
CA PRO A 114 4.96 31.67 6.94
C PRO A 114 4.68 30.32 7.54
N GLN A 115 3.68 30.26 8.40
CA GLN A 115 3.32 29.05 9.16
C GLN A 115 2.93 27.93 8.21
N ALA A 116 3.73 26.87 8.17
CA ALA A 116 3.24 25.62 7.64
C ALA A 116 2.09 25.12 8.54
N PRO A 117 0.94 24.69 7.99
CA PRO A 117 -0.27 24.36 8.74
C PRO A 117 -0.22 23.00 9.44
N TRP A 118 0.79 22.71 10.20
CA TRP A 118 0.89 21.48 11.04
C TRP A 118 1.30 21.76 12.44
#